data_45f814d2f42427b19e1d8a487eaa33b3
#
_entry.id   45f814d2f42427b19e1d8a487eaa33b3
#
_cell.length_a   1.000
_cell.length_b   1.000
_cell.length_c   1.000
_cell.angle_alpha   90.00
_cell.angle_beta   90.00
_cell.angle_gamma   90.00
#
_symmetry.space_group_name_H-M   'P 1'
#
loop_
_entity.id
_entity.type
_entity.pdbx_description
1 polymer ?
#
loop_
_entity_poly.entity_id
_entity_poly.type
_entity_poly.pdbx_seq_one_letter_code
_entity_poly.pdbx_strand_id
1 'polypeptide(L)'
;MSFTFTTEQLQSVIGNNPNLDGWHAALSSVLPKYEINSPQRVAAFIAQCTHESGGFKRLKENLNYKAESLARVFPKYFPSLDLAKQYAHDQEKIANRVYGGRMGNGDESSGDGFRYCGRGLIQLTGKNNYTKFAESIGMDTQDVQAYLESYEGAVESACWFWKTNNLNQFADSGDILTMTKRINGGTIGLEDRIKHYNHALEVFGS
;
A
#
# COMPACT_ATOMS: atom_id res chain seq x y z
N MET A 1 -27.78 -3.57 2.66
CA MET A 1 -26.97 -4.69 2.12
C MET A 1 -25.66 -4.13 1.63
N SER A 2 -24.51 -4.81 1.88
CA SER A 2 -23.23 -4.42 1.31
C SER A 2 -23.19 -4.73 -0.16
N PHE A 3 -22.54 -3.87 -0.95
CA PHE A 3 -22.25 -4.13 -2.35
C PHE A 3 -21.34 -5.35 -2.50
N THR A 4 -21.63 -6.23 -3.44
CA THR A 4 -20.83 -7.40 -3.76
C THR A 4 -20.43 -7.38 -5.24
N PHE A 5 -19.31 -8.01 -5.57
CA PHE A 5 -18.80 -8.11 -6.93
C PHE A 5 -18.23 -9.53 -7.16
N THR A 6 -18.21 -9.93 -8.42
CA THR A 6 -17.71 -11.26 -8.82
C THR A 6 -16.21 -11.24 -9.05
N THR A 7 -15.62 -12.43 -9.12
CA THR A 7 -14.21 -12.58 -9.49
C THR A 7 -13.93 -12.05 -10.88
N GLU A 8 -14.86 -12.25 -11.81
CA GLU A 8 -14.77 -11.74 -13.19
C GLU A 8 -14.77 -10.21 -13.23
N GLN A 9 -15.65 -9.58 -12.43
CA GLN A 9 -15.66 -8.13 -12.29
C GLN A 9 -14.35 -7.61 -11.73
N LEU A 10 -13.81 -8.27 -10.70
CA LEU A 10 -12.52 -7.91 -10.13
C LEU A 10 -11.41 -8.02 -11.18
N GLN A 11 -11.36 -9.10 -11.94
CA GLN A 11 -10.38 -9.28 -13.01
C GLN A 11 -10.46 -8.17 -14.06
N SER A 12 -11.65 -7.75 -14.44
CA SER A 12 -11.86 -6.65 -15.38
C SER A 12 -11.22 -5.35 -14.87
N VAL A 13 -11.26 -5.11 -13.57
CA VAL A 13 -10.77 -3.86 -12.96
C VAL A 13 -9.27 -3.90 -12.69
N ILE A 14 -8.76 -4.98 -12.11
CA ILE A 14 -7.33 -5.06 -11.72
C ILE A 14 -6.42 -5.67 -12.78
N GLY A 15 -7.00 -6.27 -13.82
CA GLY A 15 -6.26 -6.97 -14.86
C GLY A 15 -5.88 -8.41 -14.46
N ASN A 16 -5.00 -9.01 -15.24
CA ASN A 16 -4.54 -10.37 -14.98
C ASN A 16 -3.73 -10.43 -13.68
N ASN A 17 -4.20 -11.27 -12.78
CA ASN A 17 -3.52 -11.51 -11.51
C ASN A 17 -3.56 -13.02 -11.19
N PRO A 18 -2.42 -13.68 -10.95
CA PRO A 18 -2.38 -15.11 -10.68
C PRO A 18 -3.07 -15.50 -9.36
N ASN A 19 -3.32 -14.53 -8.48
CA ASN A 19 -3.91 -14.74 -7.16
C ASN A 19 -5.31 -14.11 -7.04
N LEU A 20 -6.04 -14.04 -8.14
CA LEU A 20 -7.33 -13.37 -8.22
C LEU A 20 -8.34 -13.86 -7.17
N ASP A 21 -8.44 -15.17 -6.97
CA ASP A 21 -9.37 -15.76 -6.00
C ASP A 21 -9.03 -15.37 -4.56
N GLY A 22 -7.74 -15.33 -4.21
CA GLY A 22 -7.26 -14.88 -2.90
C GLY A 22 -7.59 -13.42 -2.65
N TRP A 23 -7.40 -12.57 -3.63
CA TRP A 23 -7.75 -11.15 -3.54
C TRP A 23 -9.25 -10.93 -3.44
N HIS A 24 -10.03 -11.63 -4.25
CA HIS A 24 -11.50 -11.55 -4.19
C HIS A 24 -12.01 -11.94 -2.80
N ALA A 25 -11.53 -13.05 -2.25
CA ALA A 25 -11.93 -13.49 -0.91
C ALA A 25 -11.56 -12.47 0.17
N ALA A 26 -10.34 -11.92 0.13
CA ALA A 26 -9.88 -10.94 1.10
C ALA A 26 -10.68 -9.63 1.01
N LEU A 27 -10.89 -9.09 -0.18
CA LEU A 27 -11.68 -7.87 -0.41
C LEU A 27 -13.12 -8.08 0.07
N SER A 28 -13.75 -9.17 -0.29
CA SER A 28 -15.14 -9.48 0.09
C SER A 28 -15.32 -9.60 1.61
N SER A 29 -14.32 -10.13 2.31
CA SER A 29 -14.33 -10.28 3.76
C SER A 29 -14.03 -8.98 4.51
N VAL A 30 -13.08 -8.18 4.04
CA VAL A 30 -12.53 -7.06 4.81
C VAL A 30 -13.23 -5.73 4.50
N LEU A 31 -13.55 -5.43 3.23
CA LEU A 31 -14.12 -4.12 2.86
C LEU A 31 -15.36 -3.72 3.67
N PRO A 32 -16.33 -4.64 3.90
CA PRO A 32 -17.53 -4.29 4.68
C PRO A 32 -17.24 -3.85 6.11
N LYS A 33 -16.19 -4.38 6.74
CA LYS A 33 -15.79 -4.04 8.11
C LYS A 33 -15.33 -2.58 8.24
N TYR A 34 -14.92 -1.96 7.14
CA TYR A 34 -14.45 -0.58 7.06
C TYR A 34 -15.44 0.34 6.34
N GLU A 35 -16.69 -0.12 6.18
CA GLU A 35 -17.75 0.66 5.51
C GLU A 35 -17.43 1.00 4.05
N ILE A 36 -16.56 0.22 3.42
CA ILE A 36 -16.29 0.30 1.98
C ILE A 36 -17.29 -0.64 1.31
N ASN A 37 -18.53 -0.17 1.18
CA ASN A 37 -19.71 -1.03 0.98
C ASN A 37 -20.69 -0.51 -0.09
N SER A 38 -20.28 0.45 -0.90
CA SER A 38 -21.04 0.95 -2.05
C SER A 38 -20.23 0.81 -3.33
N PRO A 39 -20.86 0.78 -4.52
CA PRO A 39 -20.11 0.73 -5.78
C PRO A 39 -19.05 1.82 -5.89
N GLN A 40 -19.36 3.05 -5.49
CA GLN A 40 -18.44 4.19 -5.56
C GLN A 40 -17.25 4.02 -4.61
N ARG A 41 -17.51 3.59 -3.36
CA ARG A 41 -16.44 3.37 -2.37
C ARG A 41 -15.53 2.22 -2.78
N VAL A 42 -16.11 1.10 -3.23
CA VAL A 42 -15.34 -0.06 -3.70
C VAL A 42 -14.54 0.29 -4.95
N ALA A 43 -15.14 0.98 -5.91
CA ALA A 43 -14.45 1.41 -7.13
C ALA A 43 -13.26 2.32 -6.82
N ALA A 44 -13.44 3.31 -5.94
CA ALA A 44 -12.37 4.21 -5.56
C ALA A 44 -11.25 3.49 -4.81
N PHE A 45 -11.58 2.60 -3.87
CA PHE A 45 -10.60 1.81 -3.12
C PHE A 45 -9.77 0.92 -4.05
N ILE A 46 -10.43 0.15 -4.89
CA ILE A 46 -9.74 -0.77 -5.81
C ILE A 46 -8.91 0.02 -6.83
N ALA A 47 -9.39 1.14 -7.34
CA ALA A 47 -8.63 1.98 -8.26
C ALA A 47 -7.33 2.50 -7.64
N GLN A 48 -7.38 3.02 -6.43
CA GLN A 48 -6.20 3.51 -5.72
C GLN A 48 -5.22 2.37 -5.42
N CYS A 49 -5.72 1.24 -4.91
CA CYS A 49 -4.88 0.08 -4.64
C CYS A 49 -4.26 -0.52 -5.91
N THR A 50 -4.99 -0.52 -7.02
CA THR A 50 -4.48 -0.99 -8.32
C THR A 50 -3.29 -0.13 -8.77
N HIS A 51 -3.40 1.18 -8.66
CA HIS A 51 -2.30 2.08 -8.99
C HIS A 51 -1.09 1.86 -8.05
N GLU A 52 -1.33 1.86 -6.75
CA GLU A 52 -0.26 1.78 -5.73
C GLU A 52 0.49 0.44 -5.74
N SER A 53 -0.19 -0.65 -6.07
CA SER A 53 0.37 -2.01 -6.00
C SER A 53 0.68 -2.65 -7.35
N GLY A 54 0.50 -1.92 -8.44
CA GLY A 54 0.67 -2.47 -9.79
C GLY A 54 -0.28 -3.63 -10.07
N GLY A 55 -1.56 -3.45 -9.79
CA GLY A 55 -2.59 -4.47 -10.00
C GLY A 55 -2.59 -5.56 -8.92
N PHE A 56 -2.37 -5.21 -7.69
CA PHE A 56 -2.32 -6.15 -6.54
C PHE A 56 -1.17 -7.16 -6.64
N LYS A 57 -0.05 -6.76 -7.26
CA LYS A 57 1.12 -7.63 -7.46
C LYS A 57 2.30 -7.29 -6.54
N ARG A 58 2.43 -6.03 -6.11
CA ARG A 58 3.52 -5.56 -5.26
C ARG A 58 3.02 -5.31 -3.86
N LEU A 59 3.42 -6.18 -2.92
CA LEU A 59 3.02 -6.12 -1.51
C LEU A 59 4.15 -5.74 -0.58
N LYS A 60 5.37 -5.70 -1.09
CA LYS A 60 6.56 -5.31 -0.33
C LYS A 60 7.41 -4.39 -1.19
N GLU A 61 7.95 -3.37 -0.57
CA GLU A 61 8.88 -2.44 -1.19
C GLU A 61 10.10 -3.18 -1.73
N ASN A 62 10.45 -2.89 -2.99
CA ASN A 62 11.65 -3.43 -3.60
C ASN A 62 12.82 -2.47 -3.37
N LEU A 63 13.74 -2.86 -2.51
CA LEU A 63 14.94 -2.10 -2.16
C LEU A 63 16.20 -2.67 -2.83
N ASN A 64 16.04 -3.47 -3.86
CA ASN A 64 17.18 -3.99 -4.63
C ASN A 64 17.71 -2.92 -5.59
N TYR A 65 18.60 -2.07 -5.09
CA TYR A 65 19.21 -0.96 -5.83
C TYR A 65 20.68 -1.24 -6.11
N LYS A 66 21.13 -0.90 -7.31
CA LYS A 66 22.55 -0.77 -7.60
C LYS A 66 23.12 0.52 -7.03
N ALA A 67 24.45 0.60 -6.89
CA ALA A 67 25.12 1.74 -6.25
C ALA A 67 24.76 3.09 -6.87
N GLU A 68 24.75 3.19 -8.19
CA GLU A 68 24.42 4.43 -8.91
C GLU A 68 22.99 4.89 -8.65
N SER A 69 22.07 3.92 -8.55
CA SER A 69 20.66 4.21 -8.23
C SER A 69 20.49 4.68 -6.79
N LEU A 70 21.21 4.10 -5.82
CA LEU A 70 21.20 4.53 -4.43
C LEU A 70 21.65 5.99 -4.28
N ALA A 71 22.75 6.35 -4.94
CA ALA A 71 23.28 7.73 -4.90
C ALA A 71 22.31 8.73 -5.54
N ARG A 72 21.56 8.32 -6.56
CA ARG A 72 20.61 9.17 -7.27
C ARG A 72 19.27 9.30 -6.51
N VAL A 73 18.73 8.17 -6.01
CA VAL A 73 17.39 8.13 -5.39
C VAL A 73 17.43 8.57 -3.93
N PHE A 74 18.49 8.19 -3.21
CA PHE A 74 18.67 8.50 -1.80
C PHE A 74 19.96 9.28 -1.52
N PRO A 75 20.16 10.44 -2.15
CA PRO A 75 21.44 11.17 -2.05
C PRO A 75 21.79 11.60 -0.62
N LYS A 76 20.79 11.83 0.22
CA LYS A 76 20.98 12.16 1.65
C LYS A 76 21.65 11.02 2.41
N TYR A 77 21.33 9.78 2.08
CA TYR A 77 21.83 8.59 2.78
C TYR A 77 23.04 7.98 2.08
N PHE A 78 23.21 8.24 0.80
CA PHE A 78 24.32 7.77 -0.02
C PHE A 78 24.99 8.96 -0.74
N PRO A 79 25.72 9.79 0.00
CA PRO A 79 26.33 11.01 -0.58
C PRO A 79 27.50 10.73 -1.51
N SER A 80 28.02 9.50 -1.53
CA SER A 80 29.10 9.07 -2.43
C SER A 80 28.81 7.72 -3.05
N LEU A 81 29.37 7.50 -4.25
CA LEU A 81 29.27 6.21 -4.92
C LEU A 81 30.00 5.11 -4.14
N ASP A 82 31.13 5.41 -3.51
CA ASP A 82 31.89 4.45 -2.72
C ASP A 82 31.09 3.92 -1.53
N LEU A 83 30.37 4.80 -0.83
CA LEU A 83 29.46 4.41 0.23
C LEU A 83 28.33 3.54 -0.34
N ALA A 84 27.71 3.97 -1.44
CA ALA A 84 26.61 3.23 -2.08
C ALA A 84 27.01 1.82 -2.49
N LYS A 85 28.24 1.62 -2.96
CA LYS A 85 28.76 0.29 -3.32
C LYS A 85 28.76 -0.70 -2.15
N GLN A 86 28.92 -0.22 -0.92
CA GLN A 86 28.90 -1.07 0.27
C GLN A 86 27.50 -1.59 0.60
N TYR A 87 26.47 -0.97 0.06
CA TYR A 87 25.05 -1.30 0.30
C TYR A 87 24.35 -1.91 -0.93
N ALA A 88 24.95 -1.80 -2.10
CA ALA A 88 24.34 -2.19 -3.36
C ALA A 88 23.80 -3.63 -3.30
N HIS A 89 22.54 -3.80 -3.76
CA HIS A 89 21.82 -5.07 -3.81
C HIS A 89 21.55 -5.75 -2.46
N ASP A 90 21.84 -5.08 -1.36
CA ASP A 90 21.52 -5.57 0.00
C ASP A 90 20.29 -4.82 0.56
N GLN A 91 19.11 -5.40 0.31
CA GLN A 91 17.83 -4.76 0.67
C GLN A 91 17.71 -4.47 2.17
N GLU A 92 18.20 -5.38 3.01
CA GLU A 92 18.17 -5.20 4.46
C GLU A 92 19.02 -4.02 4.91
N LYS A 93 20.27 -3.96 4.47
CA LYS A 93 21.18 -2.85 4.79
C LYS A 93 20.65 -1.52 4.26
N ILE A 94 20.12 -1.50 3.04
CA ILE A 94 19.55 -0.29 2.43
C ILE A 94 18.37 0.21 3.27
N ALA A 95 17.43 -0.66 3.62
CA ALA A 95 16.27 -0.29 4.43
C ALA A 95 16.68 0.25 5.80
N ASN A 96 17.62 -0.43 6.46
CA ASN A 96 18.09 -0.03 7.78
C ASN A 96 18.75 1.35 7.76
N ARG A 97 19.46 1.69 6.69
CA ARG A 97 20.07 3.00 6.54
C ARG A 97 19.06 4.09 6.18
N VAL A 98 18.21 3.83 5.19
CA VAL A 98 17.25 4.84 4.69
C VAL A 98 16.16 5.14 5.73
N TYR A 99 15.68 4.14 6.45
CA TYR A 99 14.58 4.29 7.39
C TYR A 99 15.02 4.29 8.87
N GLY A 100 16.29 4.06 9.16
CA GLY A 100 16.81 4.12 10.52
C GLY A 100 16.62 5.50 11.14
N GLY A 101 16.24 5.55 12.42
CA GLY A 101 16.02 6.78 13.17
C GLY A 101 14.81 7.60 12.72
N ARG A 102 13.94 7.04 11.90
CA ARG A 102 12.76 7.70 11.35
C ARG A 102 11.50 6.92 11.68
N MET A 103 10.35 7.61 11.77
CA MET A 103 9.03 6.97 11.95
C MET A 103 8.96 6.00 13.14
N GLY A 104 9.68 6.32 14.22
CA GLY A 104 9.77 5.48 15.41
C GLY A 104 10.75 4.33 15.31
N ASN A 105 11.44 4.13 14.20
CA ASN A 105 12.50 3.15 14.06
C ASN A 105 13.70 3.53 14.93
N GLY A 106 14.38 2.53 15.49
CA GLY A 106 15.72 2.69 16.05
C GLY A 106 16.73 3.05 14.95
N ASP A 107 17.98 3.22 15.35
CA ASP A 107 19.07 3.54 14.40
C ASP A 107 19.30 2.43 13.37
N GLU A 108 20.24 2.67 12.45
CA GLU A 108 20.60 1.71 11.39
C GLU A 108 20.92 0.32 11.96
N SER A 109 21.59 0.25 13.10
CA SER A 109 21.99 -1.01 13.73
C SER A 109 20.85 -1.79 14.39
N SER A 110 19.70 -1.13 14.64
CA SER A 110 18.54 -1.77 15.27
C SER A 110 17.86 -2.83 14.40
N GLY A 111 18.00 -2.74 13.08
CA GLY A 111 17.28 -3.57 12.13
C GLY A 111 15.82 -3.14 11.90
N ASP A 112 15.36 -2.09 12.56
CA ASP A 112 13.97 -1.61 12.45
C ASP A 112 13.62 -1.12 11.05
N GLY A 113 14.57 -0.50 10.35
CA GLY A 113 14.32 0.00 8.99
C GLY A 113 13.84 -1.09 8.03
N PHE A 114 14.47 -2.25 8.07
CA PHE A 114 14.04 -3.40 7.26
C PHE A 114 12.82 -4.09 7.83
N ARG A 115 12.75 -4.24 9.15
CA ARG A 115 11.61 -4.89 9.82
C ARG A 115 10.31 -4.17 9.53
N TYR A 116 10.33 -2.85 9.44
CA TYR A 116 9.16 -1.99 9.22
C TYR A 116 9.19 -1.25 7.89
N CYS A 117 9.83 -1.84 6.87
CA CYS A 117 9.78 -1.29 5.50
C CYS A 117 8.38 -1.38 4.90
N GLY A 118 8.16 -0.75 3.77
CA GLY A 118 6.84 -0.67 3.13
C GLY A 118 6.26 -2.03 2.78
N ARG A 119 5.06 -2.32 3.30
CA ARG A 119 4.30 -3.56 3.02
C ARG A 119 2.82 -3.25 2.87
N GLY A 120 2.12 -4.16 2.17
CA GLY A 120 0.68 -4.06 1.91
C GLY A 120 0.37 -3.28 0.64
N LEU A 121 -0.93 -3.14 0.34
CA LEU A 121 -1.40 -2.53 -0.92
C LEU A 121 -1.11 -1.02 -1.01
N ILE A 122 -1.10 -0.32 0.11
CA ILE A 122 -0.77 1.12 0.22
C ILE A 122 0.47 1.29 1.11
N GLN A 123 1.42 0.41 1.00
CA GLN A 123 2.77 0.50 1.58
C GLN A 123 2.84 1.13 2.97
N LEU A 124 2.33 0.42 3.99
CA LEU A 124 2.50 0.80 5.39
C LEU A 124 3.98 0.75 5.75
N THR A 125 4.54 1.84 6.27
CA THR A 125 5.98 2.00 6.51
C THR A 125 6.23 2.62 7.88
N GLY A 126 7.24 2.12 8.60
CA GLY A 126 7.72 2.65 9.87
C GLY A 126 7.10 2.00 11.09
N LYS A 127 7.89 1.90 12.14
CA LYS A 127 7.48 1.25 13.41
C LYS A 127 6.22 1.88 14.00
N ASN A 128 6.11 3.21 14.00
CA ASN A 128 4.94 3.90 14.54
C ASN A 128 3.66 3.50 13.80
N ASN A 129 3.70 3.43 12.46
CA ASN A 129 2.54 3.06 11.67
C ASN A 129 2.17 1.58 11.84
N TYR A 130 3.17 0.70 11.89
CA TYR A 130 2.95 -0.71 12.17
C TYR A 130 2.30 -0.90 13.55
N THR A 131 2.77 -0.18 14.55
CA THR A 131 2.23 -0.26 15.92
C THR A 131 0.79 0.23 15.99
N LYS A 132 0.49 1.38 15.36
CA LYS A 132 -0.88 1.92 15.32
C LYS A 132 -1.85 0.97 14.62
N PHE A 133 -1.42 0.40 13.50
CA PHE A 133 -2.23 -0.59 12.79
C PHE A 133 -2.44 -1.84 13.65
N ALA A 134 -1.38 -2.39 14.26
CA ALA A 134 -1.46 -3.54 15.15
C ALA A 134 -2.44 -3.31 16.30
N GLU A 135 -2.35 -2.17 16.97
CA GLU A 135 -3.27 -1.79 18.05
C GLU A 135 -4.72 -1.74 17.58
N SER A 136 -4.97 -1.23 16.37
CA SER A 136 -6.31 -1.10 15.81
C SER A 136 -7.01 -2.44 15.56
N ILE A 137 -6.23 -3.50 15.33
CA ILE A 137 -6.75 -4.86 15.05
C ILE A 137 -6.48 -5.84 16.19
N GLY A 138 -5.92 -5.40 17.31
CA GLY A 138 -5.64 -6.25 18.47
C GLY A 138 -4.54 -7.28 18.24
N MET A 139 -3.53 -6.95 17.43
CA MET A 139 -2.41 -7.81 17.07
C MET A 139 -1.10 -7.26 17.66
N ASP A 140 -0.15 -8.14 17.99
CA ASP A 140 1.17 -7.70 18.37
C ASP A 140 1.93 -7.12 17.18
N THR A 141 2.68 -6.04 17.41
CA THR A 141 3.42 -5.35 16.34
C THR A 141 4.38 -6.28 15.59
N GLN A 142 4.99 -7.24 16.29
CA GLN A 142 5.89 -8.21 15.69
C GLN A 142 5.21 -9.15 14.69
N ASP A 143 3.89 -9.37 14.81
CA ASP A 143 3.13 -10.27 13.95
C ASP A 143 2.60 -9.57 12.70
N VAL A 144 2.58 -8.23 12.71
CA VAL A 144 2.04 -7.42 11.61
C VAL A 144 2.81 -7.60 10.32
N GLN A 145 4.12 -7.79 10.39
CA GLN A 145 4.96 -7.98 9.20
C GLN A 145 4.45 -9.13 8.32
N ALA A 146 4.24 -10.31 8.90
CA ALA A 146 3.72 -11.47 8.19
C ALA A 146 2.26 -11.25 7.74
N TYR A 147 1.46 -10.61 8.57
CA TYR A 147 0.07 -10.31 8.24
C TYR A 147 -0.04 -9.39 7.01
N LEU A 148 0.78 -8.34 6.92
CA LEU A 148 0.80 -7.41 5.79
C LEU A 148 1.18 -8.08 4.46
N GLU A 149 1.89 -9.19 4.50
CA GLU A 149 2.27 -9.96 3.31
C GLU A 149 1.22 -11.01 2.92
N SER A 150 0.15 -11.16 3.71
CA SER A 150 -1.03 -11.98 3.36
C SER A 150 -2.05 -11.14 2.56
N TYR A 151 -2.95 -11.81 1.83
CA TYR A 151 -4.02 -11.12 1.12
C TYR A 151 -4.90 -10.30 2.06
N GLU A 152 -5.36 -10.93 3.13
CA GLU A 152 -6.24 -10.29 4.10
C GLU A 152 -5.57 -9.11 4.80
N GLY A 153 -4.34 -9.27 5.26
CA GLY A 153 -3.60 -8.22 5.94
C GLY A 153 -3.22 -7.06 5.02
N ALA A 154 -2.85 -7.35 3.77
CA ALA A 154 -2.57 -6.33 2.78
C ALA A 154 -3.80 -5.46 2.50
N VAL A 155 -4.98 -6.07 2.40
CA VAL A 155 -6.26 -5.35 2.24
C VAL A 155 -6.61 -4.59 3.52
N GLU A 156 -6.50 -5.23 4.68
CA GLU A 156 -6.89 -4.61 5.95
C GLU A 156 -6.04 -3.38 6.29
N SER A 157 -4.75 -3.41 6.05
CA SER A 157 -3.88 -2.24 6.26
C SER A 157 -4.27 -1.06 5.37
N ALA A 158 -4.63 -1.32 4.12
CA ALA A 158 -5.13 -0.30 3.21
C ALA A 158 -6.49 0.26 3.67
N CYS A 159 -7.38 -0.60 4.16
CA CYS A 159 -8.67 -0.20 4.72
C CYS A 159 -8.50 0.64 6.00
N TRP A 160 -7.57 0.28 6.86
CA TRP A 160 -7.23 1.06 8.04
C TRP A 160 -6.74 2.46 7.69
N PHE A 161 -5.82 2.56 6.73
CA PHE A 161 -5.37 3.85 6.21
C PHE A 161 -6.54 4.66 5.64
N TRP A 162 -7.40 4.01 4.87
CA TRP A 162 -8.58 4.59 4.26
C TRP A 162 -9.52 5.20 5.31
N LYS A 163 -9.83 4.45 6.35
CA LYS A 163 -10.67 4.89 7.45
C LYS A 163 -10.03 6.03 8.25
N THR A 164 -8.76 5.89 8.59
CA THR A 164 -8.01 6.88 9.38
C THR A 164 -7.95 8.24 8.67
N ASN A 165 -7.93 8.24 7.33
CA ASN A 165 -7.89 9.45 6.52
C ASN A 165 -9.27 9.89 6.00
N ASN A 166 -10.35 9.26 6.44
CA ASN A 166 -11.73 9.57 6.05
C ASN A 166 -11.95 9.57 4.53
N LEU A 167 -11.37 8.62 3.81
CA LEU A 167 -11.39 8.61 2.34
C LEU A 167 -12.75 8.24 1.75
N ASN A 168 -13.64 7.59 2.52
CA ASN A 168 -14.99 7.29 2.03
C ASN A 168 -15.77 8.55 1.62
N GLN A 169 -15.59 9.67 2.30
CA GLN A 169 -16.25 10.92 1.92
C GLN A 169 -15.86 11.42 0.52
N PHE A 170 -14.59 11.20 0.14
CA PHE A 170 -14.12 11.59 -1.18
C PHE A 170 -14.57 10.59 -2.26
N ALA A 171 -14.70 9.32 -1.91
CA ALA A 171 -15.30 8.31 -2.79
C ALA A 171 -16.78 8.64 -3.06
N ASP A 172 -17.53 9.01 -2.04
CA ASP A 172 -18.95 9.37 -2.16
C ASP A 172 -19.18 10.60 -3.05
N SER A 173 -18.26 11.56 -3.01
CA SER A 173 -18.31 12.76 -3.87
C SER A 173 -17.59 12.62 -5.21
N GLY A 174 -16.89 11.50 -5.44
CA GLY A 174 -16.10 11.30 -6.66
C GLY A 174 -14.85 12.17 -6.73
N ASP A 175 -14.37 12.70 -5.61
CA ASP A 175 -13.20 13.59 -5.53
C ASP A 175 -11.89 12.79 -5.46
N ILE A 176 -11.50 12.21 -6.59
CA ILE A 176 -10.28 11.42 -6.70
C ILE A 176 -9.02 12.29 -6.55
N LEU A 177 -9.09 13.56 -6.90
CA LEU A 177 -7.97 14.50 -6.74
C LEU A 177 -7.57 14.66 -5.26
N THR A 178 -8.50 15.00 -4.39
CA THR A 178 -8.24 15.16 -2.96
C THR A 178 -7.83 13.83 -2.32
N MET A 179 -8.50 12.75 -2.70
CA MET A 179 -8.14 11.40 -2.26
C MET A 179 -6.69 11.06 -2.61
N THR A 180 -6.26 11.30 -3.84
CA THR A 180 -4.90 11.07 -4.31
C THR A 180 -3.88 11.88 -3.51
N LYS A 181 -4.18 13.15 -3.24
CA LYS A 181 -3.33 13.99 -2.39
C LYS A 181 -3.15 13.44 -0.98
N ARG A 182 -4.22 12.87 -0.41
CA ARG A 182 -4.17 12.23 0.92
C ARG A 182 -3.32 10.96 0.91
N ILE A 183 -3.40 10.15 -0.14
CA ILE A 183 -2.67 8.88 -0.26
C ILE A 183 -1.19 9.14 -0.60
N ASN A 184 -0.91 9.99 -1.57
CA ASN A 184 0.41 10.17 -2.18
C ASN A 184 1.16 11.41 -1.68
N GLY A 185 0.47 12.39 -1.10
CA GLY A 185 1.03 13.69 -0.75
C GLY A 185 1.10 14.67 -1.93
N GLY A 186 0.66 14.25 -3.12
CA GLY A 186 0.67 15.04 -4.34
C GLY A 186 -0.29 14.48 -5.36
N THR A 187 0.00 14.67 -6.65
CA THR A 187 -0.88 14.28 -7.75
C THR A 187 -0.25 13.23 -8.68
N ILE A 188 0.77 12.52 -8.21
CA ILE A 188 1.45 11.48 -9.00
C ILE A 188 0.44 10.39 -9.37
N GLY A 189 0.35 10.10 -10.67
CA GLY A 189 -0.52 9.07 -11.19
C GLY A 189 -2.01 9.42 -11.18
N LEU A 190 -2.39 10.69 -11.00
CA LEU A 190 -3.78 11.11 -10.93
C LEU A 190 -4.60 10.64 -12.13
N GLU A 191 -4.10 10.81 -13.34
CA GLU A 191 -4.81 10.39 -14.57
C GLU A 191 -5.05 8.88 -14.59
N ASP A 192 -4.04 8.09 -14.22
CA ASP A 192 -4.15 6.63 -14.14
C ASP A 192 -5.16 6.20 -13.08
N ARG A 193 -5.15 6.85 -11.91
CA ARG A 193 -6.10 6.59 -10.82
C ARG A 193 -7.54 6.91 -11.22
N ILE A 194 -7.76 8.02 -11.90
CA ILE A 194 -9.08 8.41 -12.43
C ILE A 194 -9.55 7.42 -13.50
N LYS A 195 -8.67 7.00 -14.38
CA LYS A 195 -8.97 5.99 -15.40
C LYS A 195 -9.42 4.68 -14.79
N HIS A 196 -8.69 4.18 -13.77
CA HIS A 196 -9.07 2.98 -13.03
C HIS A 196 -10.40 3.16 -12.32
N TYR A 197 -10.62 4.32 -11.69
CA TYR A 197 -11.87 4.61 -11.00
C TYR A 197 -13.07 4.60 -11.94
N ASN A 198 -12.99 5.30 -13.06
CA ASN A 198 -14.07 5.34 -14.04
C ASN A 198 -14.38 3.96 -14.60
N HIS A 199 -13.35 3.18 -14.93
CA HIS A 199 -13.52 1.80 -15.39
C HIS A 199 -14.17 0.91 -14.32
N ALA A 200 -13.72 1.01 -13.08
CA ALA A 200 -14.31 0.26 -11.97
C ALA A 200 -15.79 0.64 -11.75
N LEU A 201 -16.15 1.92 -11.86
CA LEU A 201 -17.54 2.35 -11.76
C LEU A 201 -18.42 1.73 -12.87
N GLU A 202 -17.92 1.68 -14.09
CA GLU A 202 -18.64 1.03 -15.19
C GLU A 202 -18.88 -0.45 -14.91
N VAL A 203 -17.85 -1.16 -14.43
CA VAL A 203 -17.93 -2.59 -14.14
C VAL A 203 -18.86 -2.87 -12.96
N PHE A 204 -18.76 -2.09 -11.88
CA PHE A 204 -19.51 -2.33 -10.65
C PHE A 204 -20.91 -1.72 -10.67
N GLY A 205 -21.17 -0.76 -11.52
CA GLY A 205 -22.47 -0.12 -11.66
C GLY A 205 -23.39 -0.78 -12.67
N SER A 206 -22.92 -1.80 -13.39
CA SER A 206 -23.67 -2.52 -14.42
C SER A 206 -24.43 -3.71 -13.87
#